data_a0efd8a9dd94884214b04e09e5000531
#
_entry.id   a0efd8a9dd94884214b04e09e5000531
#
_cell.length_a   1.000
_cell.length_b   1.000
_cell.length_c   1.000
_cell.angle_alpha   90.00
_cell.angle_beta   90.00
_cell.angle_gamma   90.00
#
_symmetry.space_group_name_H-M   'P 1'
#
loop_
_entity.id
_entity.type
_entity.pdbx_description
1 polymer ?
#
loop_
_entity_poly.entity_id
_entity_poly.type
_entity_poly.pdbx_seq_one_letter_code
_entity_poly.pdbx_strand_id
1 'polypeptide(L)'
;PVMNWISKTLVADNYFGYAYSRYEGQPWENFNHYWSFSPISLVGNIETPTMVMVGLNDLRTPPSEAKQLYHALKLRKIETVYVEIPGAYHNISNKPSQLITKIDHILYWFNKYRNK
;
A
#
# COMPACT_ATOMS: atom_id res chain seq x y z
N PRO A 1 2.19 1.13 0.02
CA PRO A 1 1.77 1.14 1.43
C PRO A 1 1.88 -0.24 2.06
N VAL A 2 1.91 -0.30 3.40
CA VAL A 2 1.65 -1.55 4.15
C VAL A 2 0.18 -1.51 4.55
N MET A 3 -0.57 -2.51 4.15
CA MET A 3 -2.01 -2.61 4.46
C MET A 3 -2.33 -3.77 5.38
N ASN A 4 -1.63 -4.88 5.21
CA ASN A 4 -1.87 -6.11 5.95
C ASN A 4 -0.53 -6.68 6.43
N TRP A 5 -0.28 -6.64 7.72
CA TRP A 5 0.99 -7.09 8.29
C TRP A 5 1.21 -8.60 8.19
N ILE A 6 0.16 -9.37 7.98
CA ILE A 6 0.27 -10.81 7.74
C ILE A 6 0.86 -11.05 6.34
N SER A 7 0.23 -10.52 5.30
CA SER A 7 0.71 -10.69 3.93
C SER A 7 2.05 -9.98 3.69
N LYS A 8 2.22 -8.77 4.25
CA LYS A 8 3.49 -8.04 4.15
C LYS A 8 4.65 -8.81 4.76
N THR A 9 4.48 -9.38 5.94
CA THR A 9 5.53 -10.15 6.62
C THR A 9 5.92 -11.39 5.82
N LEU A 10 4.96 -12.06 5.17
CA LEU A 10 5.21 -13.32 4.48
C LEU A 10 5.62 -13.16 3.00
N VAL A 11 5.48 -11.98 2.41
CA VAL A 11 5.75 -11.73 0.98
C VAL A 11 6.95 -10.80 0.75
N ALA A 12 7.24 -9.88 1.67
CA ALA A 12 8.31 -8.91 1.50
C ALA A 12 9.71 -9.56 1.49
N ASP A 13 10.66 -8.93 0.80
CA ASP A 13 12.06 -9.37 0.73
C ASP A 13 12.76 -9.41 2.10
N ASN A 14 12.28 -8.61 3.05
CA ASN A 14 12.81 -8.56 4.41
C ASN A 14 11.91 -9.26 5.45
N TYR A 15 11.18 -10.28 5.04
CA TYR A 15 10.23 -11.04 5.87
C TYR A 15 10.83 -11.48 7.20
N PHE A 16 12.06 -11.92 7.19
CA PHE A 16 12.74 -12.48 8.37
C PHE A 16 12.89 -11.46 9.51
N GLY A 17 13.24 -10.20 9.18
CA GLY A 17 13.46 -9.16 10.19
C GLY A 17 12.20 -8.74 10.93
N TYR A 18 11.06 -8.73 10.26
CA TYR A 18 9.81 -8.27 10.89
C TYR A 18 9.22 -9.27 11.88
N ALA A 19 9.31 -10.57 11.58
CA ALA A 19 8.78 -11.61 12.45
C ALA A 19 9.45 -11.65 13.83
N TYR A 20 10.69 -11.15 13.94
CA TYR A 20 11.46 -11.18 15.19
C TYR A 20 11.64 -9.83 15.87
N SER A 21 11.48 -8.73 15.13
CA SER A 21 11.82 -7.41 15.67
C SER A 21 10.62 -6.54 16.02
N ARG A 22 9.45 -6.79 15.46
CA ARG A 22 8.28 -5.92 15.61
C ARG A 22 7.06 -6.57 16.23
N TYR A 23 6.91 -7.86 16.08
CA TYR A 23 5.74 -8.58 16.53
C TYR A 23 6.14 -9.75 17.42
N GLU A 24 5.35 -9.97 18.43
CA GLU A 24 5.49 -11.12 19.31
C GLU A 24 4.87 -12.34 18.64
N GLY A 25 5.72 -13.31 18.28
CA GLY A 25 5.32 -14.53 17.58
C GLY A 25 5.12 -14.33 16.07
N GLN A 26 4.74 -15.40 15.40
CA GLN A 26 4.50 -15.45 13.97
C GLN A 26 3.04 -15.08 13.63
N PRO A 27 2.73 -14.72 12.37
CA PRO A 27 1.35 -14.36 12.00
C PRO A 27 0.29 -15.42 12.35
N TRP A 28 0.62 -16.69 12.21
CA TRP A 28 -0.30 -17.80 12.55
C TRP A 28 -0.40 -18.10 14.05
N GLU A 29 0.54 -17.61 14.86
CA GLU A 29 0.55 -17.77 16.32
C GLU A 29 -0.17 -16.62 17.02
N ASN A 30 -0.09 -15.42 16.44
CA ASN A 30 -0.62 -14.20 17.05
C ASN A 30 -1.39 -13.34 16.04
N PHE A 31 -2.38 -13.94 15.39
CA PHE A 31 -3.19 -13.32 14.34
C PHE A 31 -3.79 -11.98 14.77
N ASN A 32 -4.41 -11.93 15.94
CA ASN A 32 -5.11 -10.73 16.43
C ASN A 32 -4.17 -9.54 16.58
N HIS A 33 -2.94 -9.78 17.01
CA HIS A 33 -1.93 -8.73 17.13
C HIS A 33 -1.57 -8.16 15.75
N TYR A 34 -1.23 -9.02 14.78
CA TYR A 34 -0.94 -8.59 13.40
C TYR A 34 -2.13 -7.87 12.77
N TRP A 35 -3.33 -8.37 12.96
CA TRP A 35 -4.54 -7.77 12.40
C TRP A 35 -4.85 -6.40 13.01
N SER A 36 -4.70 -6.23 14.31
CA SER A 36 -4.96 -4.95 14.99
C SER A 36 -4.04 -3.81 14.53
N PHE A 37 -2.82 -4.13 14.07
CA PHE A 37 -1.88 -3.17 13.50
C PHE A 37 -1.98 -3.05 11.97
N SER A 38 -2.82 -3.82 11.32
CA SER A 38 -3.00 -3.79 9.87
C SER A 38 -4.01 -2.71 9.48
N PRO A 39 -3.62 -1.68 8.70
CA PRO A 39 -4.56 -0.63 8.28
C PRO A 39 -5.80 -1.15 7.55
N ILE A 40 -5.69 -2.29 6.87
CA ILE A 40 -6.83 -2.92 6.19
C ILE A 40 -7.98 -3.27 7.15
N SER A 41 -7.68 -3.51 8.43
CA SER A 41 -8.70 -3.77 9.45
C SER A 41 -9.64 -2.57 9.68
N LEU A 42 -9.18 -1.37 9.33
CA LEU A 42 -9.91 -0.10 9.48
C LEU A 42 -10.42 0.47 8.16
N VAL A 43 -10.26 -0.24 7.05
CA VAL A 43 -10.66 0.23 5.71
C VAL A 43 -12.15 0.60 5.64
N GLY A 44 -12.96 0.01 6.50
CA GLY A 44 -14.38 0.33 6.65
C GLY A 44 -14.66 1.80 6.98
N ASN A 45 -13.70 2.53 7.53
CA ASN A 45 -13.84 3.92 7.93
C ASN A 45 -13.37 4.94 6.87
N ILE A 46 -12.81 4.48 5.76
CA ILE A 46 -12.32 5.37 4.70
C ILE A 46 -13.49 5.84 3.82
N GLU A 47 -13.68 7.14 3.73
CA GLU A 47 -14.70 7.78 2.87
C GLU A 47 -14.06 8.68 1.81
N THR A 48 -12.79 9.06 2.01
CA THR A 48 -12.07 9.99 1.13
C THR A 48 -11.70 9.33 -0.19
N PRO A 49 -11.92 10.01 -1.33
CA PRO A 49 -11.39 9.56 -2.62
C PRO A 49 -9.88 9.32 -2.54
N THR A 50 -9.42 8.14 -2.94
CA THR A 50 -8.06 7.69 -2.67
C THR A 50 -7.34 7.22 -3.93
N MET A 51 -6.17 7.80 -4.22
CA MET A 51 -5.23 7.26 -5.21
C MET A 51 -4.23 6.34 -4.52
N VAL A 52 -4.10 5.13 -5.05
CA VAL A 52 -3.13 4.13 -4.58
C VAL A 52 -2.05 3.99 -5.65
N MET A 53 -0.79 4.24 -5.30
CA MET A 53 0.33 4.17 -6.22
C MET A 53 1.40 3.20 -5.71
N VAL A 54 1.99 2.42 -6.62
CA VAL A 54 3.04 1.46 -6.29
C VAL A 54 4.02 1.29 -7.44
N GLY A 55 5.30 1.10 -7.12
CA GLY A 55 6.30 0.59 -8.05
C GLY A 55 6.18 -0.92 -8.20
N LEU A 56 6.15 -1.43 -9.45
CA LEU A 56 5.97 -2.87 -9.67
C LEU A 56 7.15 -3.73 -9.18
N ASN A 57 8.34 -3.13 -9.00
CA ASN A 57 9.51 -3.80 -8.45
C ASN A 57 9.69 -3.53 -6.95
N ASP A 58 8.66 -3.05 -6.26
CA ASP A 58 8.69 -2.87 -4.81
C ASP A 58 8.61 -4.22 -4.10
N LEU A 59 9.76 -4.69 -3.63
CA LEU A 59 9.87 -5.94 -2.86
C LEU A 59 9.72 -5.70 -1.35
N ARG A 60 9.83 -4.44 -0.91
CA ARG A 60 9.76 -4.04 0.50
C ARG A 60 8.32 -3.96 1.00
N THR A 61 7.47 -3.30 0.21
CA THR A 61 6.02 -3.29 0.38
C THR A 61 5.38 -3.71 -0.93
N PRO A 62 5.24 -5.02 -1.16
CA PRO A 62 4.91 -5.57 -2.47
C PRO A 62 3.62 -5.00 -3.06
N PRO A 63 3.46 -5.01 -4.40
CA PRO A 63 2.25 -4.53 -5.06
C PRO A 63 0.95 -5.15 -4.53
N SER A 64 1.02 -6.36 -3.99
CA SER A 64 -0.12 -7.03 -3.34
C SER A 64 -0.70 -6.23 -2.17
N GLU A 65 0.12 -5.46 -1.45
CA GLU A 65 -0.36 -4.58 -0.36
C GLU A 65 -1.18 -3.41 -0.92
N ALA A 66 -0.70 -2.78 -1.98
CA ALA A 66 -1.43 -1.72 -2.66
C ALA A 66 -2.75 -2.22 -3.27
N LYS A 67 -2.75 -3.41 -3.86
CA LYS A 67 -3.96 -4.05 -4.42
C LYS A 67 -5.01 -4.34 -3.36
N GLN A 68 -4.62 -4.79 -2.17
CA GLN A 68 -5.58 -5.01 -1.07
C GLN A 68 -6.35 -3.74 -0.75
N LEU A 69 -5.66 -2.59 -0.62
CA LEU A 69 -6.33 -1.31 -0.37
C LEU A 69 -7.24 -0.92 -1.54
N TYR A 70 -6.73 -0.97 -2.77
CA TYR A 70 -7.51 -0.62 -3.95
C TYR A 70 -8.78 -1.45 -4.06
N HIS A 71 -8.68 -2.77 -3.95
CA HIS A 71 -9.84 -3.66 -4.05
C HIS A 71 -10.85 -3.45 -2.92
N ALA A 72 -10.37 -3.24 -1.69
CA ALA A 72 -11.25 -2.95 -0.56
C ALA A 72 -12.04 -1.65 -0.78
N LEU A 73 -11.39 -0.60 -1.27
CA LEU A 73 -12.05 0.67 -1.59
C LEU A 73 -13.06 0.51 -2.74
N LYS A 74 -12.74 -0.29 -3.77
CA LYS A 74 -13.68 -0.60 -4.86
C LYS A 74 -14.91 -1.34 -4.36
N LEU A 75 -14.74 -2.34 -3.51
CA LEU A 75 -15.87 -3.08 -2.89
C LEU A 75 -16.77 -2.16 -2.06
N ARG A 76 -16.20 -1.16 -1.42
CA ARG A 76 -16.94 -0.13 -0.66
C ARG A 76 -17.50 0.99 -1.52
N LYS A 77 -17.30 0.96 -2.84
CA LYS A 77 -17.73 1.99 -3.79
C LYS A 77 -17.11 3.38 -3.52
N ILE A 78 -15.94 3.41 -2.89
CA ILE A 78 -15.17 4.64 -2.73
C ILE A 78 -14.47 4.97 -4.05
N GLU A 79 -14.52 6.24 -4.46
CA GLU A 79 -13.81 6.69 -5.66
C GLU A 79 -12.30 6.47 -5.47
N THR A 80 -11.72 5.61 -6.31
CA THR A 80 -10.32 5.23 -6.19
C THR A 80 -9.70 4.92 -7.53
N VAL A 81 -8.39 5.19 -7.63
CA VAL A 81 -7.55 4.83 -8.77
C VAL A 81 -6.31 4.09 -8.30
N TYR A 82 -5.87 3.14 -9.10
CA TYR A 82 -4.66 2.37 -8.86
C TYR A 82 -3.64 2.67 -9.94
N VAL A 83 -2.46 3.13 -9.53
CA VAL A 83 -1.36 3.52 -10.44
C VAL A 83 -0.18 2.59 -10.22
N GLU A 84 0.13 1.80 -11.25
CA GLU A 84 1.33 0.96 -11.30
C GLU A 84 2.42 1.66 -12.10
N ILE A 85 3.63 1.75 -11.54
CA ILE A 85 4.77 2.33 -12.24
C ILE A 85 5.76 1.21 -12.56
N PRO A 86 5.85 0.80 -13.85
CA PRO A 86 6.74 -0.29 -14.26
C PRO A 86 8.20 0.01 -13.95
N GLY A 87 8.93 -1.00 -13.47
CA GLY A 87 10.36 -0.92 -13.16
C GLY A 87 10.71 -0.05 -11.95
N ALA A 88 9.73 0.55 -11.28
CA ALA A 88 9.97 1.38 -10.10
C ALA A 88 10.07 0.53 -8.83
N TYR A 89 10.98 0.90 -7.96
CA TYR A 89 11.16 0.34 -6.63
C TYR A 89 10.35 1.12 -5.59
N HIS A 90 10.59 0.87 -4.32
CA HIS A 90 9.82 1.41 -3.20
C HIS A 90 9.68 2.94 -3.22
N ASN A 91 10.74 3.68 -3.52
CA ASN A 91 10.73 5.15 -3.50
C ASN A 91 10.10 5.78 -4.74
N ILE A 92 9.99 5.05 -5.85
CA ILE A 92 9.52 5.57 -7.16
C ILE A 92 10.29 6.85 -7.55
N SER A 93 11.61 6.83 -7.46
CA SER A 93 12.46 8.00 -7.69
C SER A 93 13.82 7.65 -8.29
N ASN A 94 14.06 6.38 -8.61
CA ASN A 94 15.36 5.92 -9.11
C ASN A 94 15.66 6.40 -10.53
N LYS A 95 14.61 6.73 -11.30
CA LYS A 95 14.73 7.31 -12.63
C LYS A 95 13.95 8.63 -12.68
N PRO A 96 14.47 9.68 -13.33
CA PRO A 96 13.76 10.97 -13.45
C PRO A 96 12.35 10.84 -14.03
N SER A 97 12.18 9.98 -15.05
CA SER A 97 10.87 9.72 -15.66
C SER A 97 9.86 9.15 -14.67
N GLN A 98 10.28 8.26 -13.77
CA GLN A 98 9.42 7.68 -12.73
C GLN A 98 9.01 8.73 -11.70
N LEU A 99 9.96 9.60 -11.30
CA LEU A 99 9.68 10.69 -10.38
C LEU A 99 8.69 11.70 -10.98
N ILE A 100 8.87 12.08 -12.26
CA ILE A 100 7.95 12.97 -12.98
C ILE A 100 6.56 12.35 -13.02
N THR A 101 6.44 11.10 -13.44
CA THR A 101 5.16 10.37 -13.49
C THR A 101 4.47 10.34 -12.12
N LYS A 102 5.22 10.06 -11.06
CA LYS A 102 4.71 10.07 -9.68
C LYS A 102 4.12 11.43 -9.31
N ILE A 103 4.86 12.51 -9.55
CA ILE A 103 4.44 13.87 -9.18
C ILE A 103 3.23 14.31 -10.02
N ASP A 104 3.22 14.04 -11.31
CA ASP A 104 2.10 14.39 -12.20
C ASP A 104 0.79 13.74 -11.77
N HIS A 105 0.81 12.45 -11.39
CA HIS A 105 -0.37 11.77 -10.87
C HIS A 105 -0.84 12.33 -9.54
N ILE A 106 0.09 12.67 -8.63
CA ILE A 106 -0.24 13.29 -7.34
C ILE A 106 -0.90 14.64 -7.56
N LEU A 107 -0.32 15.50 -8.40
CA LEU A 107 -0.88 16.83 -8.70
C LEU A 107 -2.24 16.72 -9.38
N TYR A 108 -2.38 15.81 -10.36
CA TYR A 108 -3.66 15.56 -11.00
C TYR A 108 -4.74 15.18 -9.97
N TRP A 109 -4.45 14.24 -9.07
CA TRP A 109 -5.40 13.77 -8.09
C TRP A 109 -5.82 14.86 -7.12
N PHE A 110 -4.87 15.61 -6.55
CA PHE A 110 -5.17 16.72 -5.65
C PHE A 110 -5.94 17.86 -6.35
N ASN A 111 -5.56 18.19 -7.58
CA ASN A 111 -6.29 19.21 -8.34
C ASN A 111 -7.75 18.81 -8.63
N LYS A 112 -8.01 17.54 -8.84
CA LYS A 112 -9.36 17.01 -9.05
C LYS A 112 -10.27 17.26 -7.83
N TYR A 113 -9.74 17.25 -6.62
CA TYR A 113 -10.52 17.30 -5.38
C TYR A 113 -10.36 18.58 -4.56
N ARG A 114 -9.39 19.42 -4.85
CA ARG A 114 -9.06 20.60 -4.02
C ARG A 114 -10.23 21.60 -3.82
N ASN A 115 -11.19 21.61 -4.73
CA ASN A 115 -12.33 22.54 -4.72
C ASN A 115 -13.68 21.82 -4.45
N LYS A 116 -13.60 20.62 -3.91
CA LYS A 116 -14.81 19.83 -3.60
C LYS A 116 -15.05 19.72 -2.08
#